data_c9deed75cbc3efb416aacc12910f6c61
#
_entry.id   c9deed75cbc3efb416aacc12910f6c61
#
_cell.length_a   1.000
_cell.length_b   1.000
_cell.length_c   1.000
_cell.angle_alpha   90.00
_cell.angle_beta   90.00
_cell.angle_gamma   90.00
#
_symmetry.space_group_name_H-M   'P 1'
#
loop_
_entity.id
_entity.type
_entity.pdbx_description
1 polymer ?
#
loop_
_entity_poly.entity_id
_entity_poly.type
_entity_poly.pdbx_seq_one_letter_code
_entity_poly.pdbx_strand_id
1 'polypeptide(L)'
;KTVLCVYPKGHGRGAILYKRSTDGGRTWSGRLPTPASWASSREVPTLFRVKDAAGKKRIIMFSGLYPIRMAVSEDEGVSWGELEPIGDFGGIVAMGTMMAVRGKPGHYRTLFHDDGRFIAAKPRRANPVRFTLFSSLSTDGGLSWGAPETIQSSTAVHLCEPGAVRSPDGKQVAVLLRENARRKNSHVIFSKDEGTSWSEPRELPITLSGDRHTAKYLPDG
;
A
#
# COMPACT_ATOMS: atom_id res chain seq x y z
N LYS A 1 -23.52 8.26 0.11
CA LYS A 1 -22.23 7.75 0.54
C LYS A 1 -21.15 8.24 -0.44
N THR A 2 -20.12 8.94 0.05
CA THR A 2 -19.01 9.44 -0.78
C THR A 2 -18.03 8.31 -1.10
N VAL A 3 -17.60 8.25 -2.37
CA VAL A 3 -16.55 7.36 -2.85
C VAL A 3 -15.51 8.21 -3.58
N LEU A 4 -14.23 7.95 -3.31
CA LEU A 4 -13.10 8.60 -3.98
C LEU A 4 -12.44 7.62 -4.94
N CYS A 5 -12.01 8.10 -6.09
CA CYS A 5 -11.27 7.32 -7.06
C CYS A 5 -10.03 8.10 -7.51
N VAL A 6 -8.87 7.52 -7.29
CA VAL A 6 -7.58 8.02 -7.78
C VAL A 6 -6.97 6.98 -8.72
N TYR A 7 -6.40 7.42 -9.82
CA TYR A 7 -5.82 6.54 -10.82
C TYR A 7 -4.75 7.28 -11.64
N PRO A 8 -3.75 6.58 -12.19
CA PRO A 8 -2.76 7.21 -13.07
C PRO A 8 -3.36 7.49 -14.45
N LYS A 9 -2.87 8.52 -15.12
CA LYS A 9 -3.25 8.83 -16.51
C LYS A 9 -2.89 7.70 -17.49
N GLY A 10 -1.84 6.94 -17.18
CA GLY A 10 -1.43 5.74 -17.91
C GLY A 10 -0.72 4.77 -16.97
N HIS A 11 -0.69 3.48 -17.31
CA HIS A 11 -0.06 2.45 -16.48
C HIS A 11 1.44 2.76 -16.25
N GLY A 12 1.84 2.85 -14.98
CA GLY A 12 3.21 3.14 -14.56
C GLY A 12 3.74 4.52 -14.95
N ARG A 13 2.89 5.44 -15.40
CA ARG A 13 3.30 6.79 -15.81
C ARG A 13 2.15 7.78 -15.89
N GLY A 14 2.51 9.05 -15.80
CA GLY A 14 1.58 10.18 -15.94
C GLY A 14 0.97 10.61 -14.62
N ALA A 15 0.28 11.75 -14.67
CA ALA A 15 -0.35 12.39 -13.52
C ALA A 15 -1.35 11.46 -12.83
N ILE A 16 -1.48 11.63 -11.52
CA ILE A 16 -2.61 11.08 -10.77
C ILE A 16 -3.85 11.90 -11.13
N LEU A 17 -4.91 11.21 -11.47
CA LEU A 17 -6.23 11.77 -11.75
C LEU A 17 -7.18 11.43 -10.60
N TYR A 18 -8.11 12.34 -10.35
CA TYR A 18 -9.01 12.25 -9.22
C TYR A 18 -10.46 12.46 -9.64
N LYS A 19 -11.35 11.63 -9.12
CA LYS A 19 -12.81 11.74 -9.26
C LYS A 19 -13.50 11.45 -7.93
N ARG A 20 -14.71 11.98 -7.78
CA ARG A 20 -15.54 11.79 -6.59
C ARG A 20 -16.96 11.41 -7.00
N SER A 21 -17.54 10.49 -6.26
CA SER A 21 -18.95 10.15 -6.31
C SER A 21 -19.61 10.52 -4.98
N THR A 22 -20.83 11.02 -5.01
CA THR A 22 -21.62 11.34 -3.80
C THR A 22 -22.80 10.38 -3.58
N ASP A 23 -23.03 9.48 -4.51
CA ASP A 23 -24.17 8.54 -4.55
C ASP A 23 -23.78 7.06 -4.41
N GLY A 24 -22.59 6.80 -3.83
CA GLY A 24 -22.10 5.43 -3.61
C GLY A 24 -21.44 4.80 -4.84
N GLY A 25 -20.98 5.61 -5.80
CA GLY A 25 -20.28 5.15 -6.99
C GLY A 25 -21.18 4.95 -8.22
N ARG A 26 -22.45 5.34 -8.16
CA ARG A 26 -23.39 5.23 -9.28
C ARG A 26 -23.09 6.26 -10.37
N THR A 27 -22.79 7.50 -9.96
CA THR A 27 -22.33 8.56 -10.86
C THR A 27 -21.02 9.16 -10.36
N TRP A 28 -20.25 9.75 -11.27
CA TRP A 28 -18.93 10.29 -10.98
C TRP A 28 -18.78 11.70 -11.50
N SER A 29 -18.09 12.53 -10.76
CA SER A 29 -17.68 13.87 -11.23
C SER A 29 -16.82 13.79 -12.51
N GLY A 30 -16.66 14.90 -13.20
CA GLY A 30 -15.53 15.13 -14.08
C GLY A 30 -14.20 14.92 -13.33
N ARG A 31 -13.07 15.08 -14.02
CA ARG A 31 -11.76 15.13 -13.35
C ARG A 31 -11.69 16.36 -12.46
N LEU A 32 -11.33 16.15 -11.20
CA LEU A 32 -11.19 17.23 -10.24
C LEU A 32 -9.77 17.82 -10.29
N PRO A 33 -9.60 19.09 -9.90
CA PRO A 33 -8.28 19.71 -9.74
C PRO A 33 -7.42 18.91 -8.74
N THR A 34 -6.13 18.84 -9.03
CA THR A 34 -5.14 18.14 -8.19
C THR A 34 -3.95 19.06 -7.93
N PRO A 35 -3.23 18.87 -6.79
CA PRO A 35 -1.99 19.59 -6.52
C PRO A 35 -0.95 19.38 -7.63
N ALA A 36 -0.04 20.36 -7.80
CA ALA A 36 0.90 20.36 -8.91
C ALA A 36 1.86 19.14 -8.91
N SER A 37 2.30 18.69 -7.74
CA SER A 37 3.19 17.53 -7.58
C SER A 37 2.57 16.20 -8.03
N TRP A 38 1.24 16.12 -8.14
CA TRP A 38 0.56 14.90 -8.64
C TRP A 38 0.85 14.64 -10.12
N ALA A 39 1.23 15.66 -10.88
CA ALA A 39 1.60 15.55 -12.29
C ALA A 39 2.85 14.68 -12.53
N SER A 40 3.73 14.58 -11.54
CA SER A 40 5.00 13.83 -11.61
C SER A 40 4.96 12.43 -11.03
N SER A 41 3.78 11.92 -10.68
CA SER A 41 3.63 10.52 -10.23
C SER A 41 3.93 9.53 -11.35
N ARG A 42 4.44 8.35 -10.99
CA ARG A 42 4.82 7.29 -11.95
C ARG A 42 4.17 5.94 -11.68
N GLU A 43 3.40 5.81 -10.60
CA GLU A 43 2.76 4.54 -10.23
C GLU A 43 1.33 4.72 -9.75
N VAL A 44 0.64 3.58 -9.57
CA VAL A 44 -0.74 3.55 -9.12
C VAL A 44 -0.84 4.13 -7.71
N PRO A 45 -1.62 5.20 -7.51
CA PRO A 45 -1.86 5.74 -6.18
C PRO A 45 -2.72 4.79 -5.34
N THR A 46 -2.49 4.78 -4.03
CA THR A 46 -3.27 4.01 -3.06
C THR A 46 -3.81 4.91 -1.96
N LEU A 47 -5.10 4.74 -1.62
CA LEU A 47 -5.80 5.53 -0.61
C LEU A 47 -6.04 4.74 0.66
N PHE A 48 -5.79 5.38 1.81
CA PHE A 48 -6.08 4.81 3.12
C PHE A 48 -6.74 5.84 4.04
N ARG A 49 -7.75 5.40 4.79
CA ARG A 49 -8.30 6.17 5.90
C ARG A 49 -7.48 5.90 7.14
N VAL A 50 -7.09 6.97 7.82
CA VAL A 50 -6.33 6.91 9.07
C VAL A 50 -7.03 7.72 10.15
N LYS A 51 -6.68 7.41 11.40
CA LYS A 51 -7.13 8.11 12.59
C LYS A 51 -5.94 8.20 13.55
N ASP A 52 -5.60 9.40 13.99
CA ASP A 52 -4.53 9.56 14.98
C ASP A 52 -5.00 9.18 16.41
N ALA A 53 -4.08 9.22 17.37
CA ALA A 53 -4.39 8.87 18.76
C ALA A 53 -5.44 9.79 19.41
N ALA A 54 -5.53 11.06 18.95
CA ALA A 54 -6.55 12.02 19.41
C ALA A 54 -7.91 11.83 18.71
N GLY A 55 -7.98 10.93 17.74
CA GLY A 55 -9.21 10.64 17.02
C GLY A 55 -9.43 11.45 15.74
N LYS A 56 -8.50 12.31 15.34
CA LYS A 56 -8.60 13.08 14.09
C LYS A 56 -8.47 12.15 12.89
N LYS A 57 -9.46 12.19 12.01
CA LYS A 57 -9.52 11.38 10.78
C LYS A 57 -8.84 12.11 9.64
N ARG A 58 -8.16 11.36 8.79
CA ARG A 58 -7.55 11.83 7.53
C ARG A 58 -7.67 10.76 6.45
N ILE A 59 -7.49 11.18 5.21
CA ILE A 59 -7.22 10.26 4.11
C ILE A 59 -5.80 10.54 3.65
N ILE A 60 -4.99 9.49 3.54
CA ILE A 60 -3.65 9.57 2.98
C ILE A 60 -3.61 8.85 1.64
N MET A 61 -2.83 9.38 0.72
CA MET A 61 -2.60 8.81 -0.59
C MET A 61 -1.10 8.62 -0.80
N PHE A 62 -0.69 7.40 -1.11
CA PHE A 62 0.69 7.11 -1.50
C PHE A 62 0.84 7.08 -3.00
N SER A 63 2.02 7.49 -3.48
CA SER A 63 2.51 7.34 -4.84
C SER A 63 3.82 6.57 -4.83
N GLY A 64 4.02 5.70 -5.80
CA GLY A 64 5.13 4.77 -5.84
C GLY A 64 6.44 5.26 -6.47
N LEU A 65 7.33 4.31 -6.70
CA LEU A 65 8.70 4.41 -7.17
C LEU A 65 9.62 5.13 -6.17
N TYR A 66 10.60 5.89 -6.62
CA TYR A 66 11.55 6.56 -5.75
C TYR A 66 11.49 8.09 -5.93
N PRO A 67 11.45 8.84 -4.82
CA PRO A 67 11.06 8.38 -3.48
C PRO A 67 9.57 8.05 -3.42
N ILE A 68 9.16 7.21 -2.46
CA ILE A 68 7.74 7.08 -2.14
C ILE A 68 7.26 8.41 -1.57
N ARG A 69 6.15 8.91 -2.10
CA ARG A 69 5.54 10.18 -1.68
C ARG A 69 4.14 9.96 -1.13
N MET A 70 3.70 10.87 -0.30
CA MET A 70 2.39 10.84 0.32
C MET A 70 1.73 12.22 0.23
N ALA A 71 0.43 12.24 -0.01
CA ALA A 71 -0.43 13.42 0.13
C ALA A 71 -1.49 13.15 1.18
N VAL A 72 -1.93 14.21 1.88
CA VAL A 72 -2.92 14.14 2.95
C VAL A 72 -4.14 14.98 2.61
N SER A 73 -5.32 14.46 2.93
CA SER A 73 -6.58 15.20 2.98
C SER A 73 -7.14 15.16 4.39
N GLU A 74 -7.55 16.30 4.93
CA GLU A 74 -8.18 16.46 6.24
C GLU A 74 -9.69 16.71 6.17
N ASP A 75 -10.26 16.75 4.97
CA ASP A 75 -11.64 17.13 4.66
C ASP A 75 -12.38 16.08 3.81
N GLU A 76 -12.11 14.79 4.06
CA GLU A 76 -12.74 13.67 3.36
C GLU A 76 -12.50 13.70 1.83
N GLY A 77 -11.32 14.17 1.41
CA GLY A 77 -10.92 14.19 0.01
C GLY A 77 -11.53 15.35 -0.80
N VAL A 78 -11.94 16.43 -0.17
CA VAL A 78 -12.36 17.65 -0.88
C VAL A 78 -11.14 18.42 -1.37
N SER A 79 -10.15 18.59 -0.49
CA SER A 79 -8.85 19.15 -0.82
C SER A 79 -7.69 18.22 -0.43
N TRP A 80 -6.54 18.46 -1.03
CA TRP A 80 -5.36 17.62 -0.87
C TRP A 80 -4.09 18.46 -0.76
N GLY A 81 -3.16 18.00 0.06
CA GLY A 81 -1.81 18.51 0.08
C GLY A 81 -0.98 18.02 -1.10
N GLU A 82 0.21 18.57 -1.24
CA GLU A 82 1.20 18.12 -2.22
C GLU A 82 1.69 16.71 -1.90
N LEU A 83 2.26 16.03 -2.89
CA LEU A 83 2.95 14.74 -2.72
C LEU A 83 4.36 14.99 -2.19
N GLU A 84 4.55 14.76 -0.89
CA GLU A 84 5.85 14.92 -0.22
C GLU A 84 6.53 13.57 0.00
N PRO A 85 7.86 13.48 -0.10
CA PRO A 85 8.60 12.26 0.24
C PRO A 85 8.35 11.84 1.68
N ILE A 86 8.14 10.55 1.90
CA ILE A 86 7.98 9.98 3.26
C ILE A 86 9.31 9.52 3.88
N GLY A 87 10.39 9.53 3.10
CA GLY A 87 11.74 9.13 3.47
C GLY A 87 12.61 8.93 2.24
N ASP A 88 13.88 8.61 2.46
CA ASP A 88 14.85 8.34 1.39
C ASP A 88 14.78 6.86 0.94
N PHE A 89 13.62 6.42 0.54
CA PHE A 89 13.37 5.08 0.04
C PHE A 89 12.23 5.05 -0.97
N GLY A 90 12.20 4.00 -1.78
CA GLY A 90 11.18 3.78 -2.78
C GLY A 90 10.67 2.35 -2.77
N GLY A 91 9.85 2.04 -3.75
CA GLY A 91 9.29 0.71 -4.00
C GLY A 91 8.41 0.71 -5.22
N ILE A 92 8.20 -0.47 -5.79
CA ILE A 92 7.27 -0.67 -6.89
C ILE A 92 5.87 -0.81 -6.30
N VAL A 93 4.88 -0.12 -6.87
CA VAL A 93 3.50 -0.11 -6.34
C VAL A 93 3.52 0.17 -4.83
N ALA A 94 3.83 1.41 -4.49
CA ALA A 94 3.98 1.87 -3.12
C ALA A 94 2.78 1.50 -2.26
N MET A 95 3.07 1.06 -1.05
CA MET A 95 2.09 0.78 -0.01
C MET A 95 0.92 -0.07 -0.52
N GLY A 96 1.22 -1.30 -0.92
CA GLY A 96 0.22 -2.26 -1.41
C GLY A 96 -0.90 -2.50 -0.40
N THR A 97 -0.59 -2.46 0.88
CA THR A 97 -1.55 -2.54 1.98
C THR A 97 -1.11 -1.72 3.18
N MET A 98 -2.08 -1.34 4.02
CA MET A 98 -1.86 -0.69 5.31
C MET A 98 -2.86 -1.22 6.33
N MET A 99 -2.41 -1.42 7.56
CA MET A 99 -3.25 -1.89 8.66
C MET A 99 -2.98 -1.08 9.94
N ALA A 100 -4.05 -0.84 10.72
CA ALA A 100 -3.92 -0.31 12.05
C ALA A 100 -3.29 -1.35 12.98
N VAL A 101 -2.37 -0.92 13.85
CA VAL A 101 -1.76 -1.77 14.89
C VAL A 101 -2.73 -1.89 16.06
N ARG A 102 -3.17 -3.10 16.36
CA ARG A 102 -4.14 -3.36 17.43
C ARG A 102 -3.59 -2.95 18.79
N GLY A 103 -4.43 -2.29 19.58
CA GLY A 103 -4.07 -1.82 20.92
C GLY A 103 -3.15 -0.59 20.96
N LYS A 104 -2.80 -0.03 19.80
CA LYS A 104 -1.96 1.17 19.68
C LYS A 104 -2.66 2.24 18.83
N PRO A 105 -3.51 3.08 19.41
CA PRO A 105 -4.20 4.14 18.66
C PRO A 105 -3.21 5.02 17.88
N GLY A 106 -3.54 5.35 16.63
CA GLY A 106 -2.68 6.16 15.77
C GLY A 106 -1.47 5.44 15.17
N HIS A 107 -1.25 4.15 15.49
CA HIS A 107 -0.17 3.38 14.89
C HIS A 107 -0.66 2.61 13.67
N TYR A 108 0.13 2.65 12.60
CA TYR A 108 -0.15 1.95 11.35
C TYR A 108 1.10 1.25 10.83
N ARG A 109 0.93 0.05 10.30
CA ARG A 109 1.97 -0.66 9.56
C ARG A 109 1.56 -0.75 8.11
N THR A 110 2.47 -0.41 7.21
CA THR A 110 2.28 -0.55 5.77
C THR A 110 3.26 -1.56 5.20
N LEU A 111 2.87 -2.22 4.10
CA LEU A 111 3.71 -3.18 3.39
C LEU A 111 3.82 -2.79 1.91
N PHE A 112 5.01 -2.98 1.35
CA PHE A 112 5.32 -2.74 -0.04
C PHE A 112 6.46 -3.65 -0.50
N HIS A 113 6.78 -3.63 -1.78
CA HIS A 113 7.86 -4.46 -2.32
C HIS A 113 8.76 -3.67 -3.27
N ASP A 114 9.95 -4.20 -3.48
CA ASP A 114 10.89 -3.74 -4.50
C ASP A 114 11.66 -4.91 -5.12
N ASP A 115 12.13 -4.75 -6.35
CA ASP A 115 12.99 -5.71 -7.04
C ASP A 115 14.45 -5.22 -7.12
N GLY A 116 14.81 -4.28 -6.25
CA GLY A 116 16.13 -3.64 -6.18
C GLY A 116 16.27 -2.38 -7.04
N ARG A 117 15.22 -1.99 -7.81
CA ARG A 117 15.32 -0.85 -8.73
C ARG A 117 15.00 0.50 -8.10
N PHE A 118 14.14 0.53 -7.10
CA PHE A 118 13.55 1.78 -6.59
C PHE A 118 13.69 1.97 -5.07
N ILE A 119 14.49 1.13 -4.41
CA ILE A 119 14.69 1.25 -2.96
C ILE A 119 15.65 2.40 -2.59
N ALA A 120 16.45 2.88 -3.53
CA ALA A 120 17.40 3.96 -3.34
C ALA A 120 17.54 4.85 -4.58
N ALA A 121 18.10 6.07 -4.42
CA ALA A 121 18.29 7.06 -5.48
C ALA A 121 19.14 6.57 -6.67
N LYS A 122 20.04 5.63 -6.41
CA LYS A 122 20.90 5.00 -7.43
C LYS A 122 20.64 3.51 -7.47
N PRO A 123 19.49 3.11 -8.00
CA PRO A 123 19.06 1.73 -7.99
C PRO A 123 19.96 0.86 -8.88
N ARG A 124 20.34 -0.30 -8.39
CA ARG A 124 21.00 -1.35 -9.17
C ARG A 124 20.23 -2.64 -9.00
N ARG A 125 19.52 -3.03 -10.05
CA ARG A 125 18.84 -4.32 -10.07
C ARG A 125 19.84 -5.45 -9.88
N ALA A 126 19.59 -6.31 -8.89
CA ALA A 126 20.41 -7.49 -8.66
C ALA A 126 20.32 -8.48 -9.82
N ASN A 127 21.40 -9.23 -10.08
CA ASN A 127 21.39 -10.37 -10.98
C ASN A 127 21.92 -11.59 -10.22
N PRO A 128 21.10 -12.63 -9.96
CA PRO A 128 19.69 -12.75 -10.33
C PRO A 128 18.79 -11.72 -9.65
N VAL A 129 17.64 -11.43 -10.27
CA VAL A 129 16.64 -10.49 -9.74
C VAL A 129 16.17 -10.97 -8.36
N ARG A 130 16.14 -10.05 -7.41
CA ARG A 130 15.74 -10.28 -6.02
C ARG A 130 14.53 -9.43 -5.68
N PHE A 131 13.45 -10.07 -5.28
CA PHE A 131 12.28 -9.38 -4.74
C PHE A 131 12.38 -9.32 -3.23
N THR A 132 12.13 -8.14 -2.67
CA THR A 132 12.12 -7.91 -1.23
C THR A 132 10.79 -7.30 -0.82
N LEU A 133 10.16 -7.91 0.16
CA LEU A 133 8.97 -7.39 0.83
C LEU A 133 9.42 -6.59 2.05
N PHE A 134 8.91 -5.38 2.16
CA PHE A 134 9.22 -4.44 3.23
C PHE A 134 7.98 -4.11 4.06
N SER A 135 8.21 -3.71 5.30
CA SER A 135 7.22 -2.98 6.10
C SER A 135 7.79 -1.66 6.59
N SER A 136 6.92 -0.71 6.89
CA SER A 136 7.25 0.52 7.61
C SER A 136 6.17 0.81 8.64
N LEU A 137 6.55 1.42 9.76
CA LEU A 137 5.68 1.75 10.89
C LEU A 137 5.51 3.27 11.01
N SER A 138 4.26 3.69 11.18
CA SER A 138 3.89 5.03 11.63
C SER A 138 3.36 4.98 13.06
N THR A 139 3.66 5.97 13.88
CA THR A 139 3.19 6.10 15.27
C THR A 139 2.39 7.38 15.51
N ASP A 140 2.14 8.17 14.47
CA ASP A 140 1.55 9.52 14.51
C ASP A 140 0.30 9.68 13.64
N GLY A 141 -0.43 8.60 13.41
CA GLY A 141 -1.64 8.65 12.59
C GLY A 141 -1.38 8.55 11.09
N GLY A 142 -0.22 8.03 10.67
CA GLY A 142 0.15 7.85 9.27
C GLY A 142 0.81 9.09 8.64
N LEU A 143 1.21 10.09 9.44
CA LEU A 143 1.80 11.32 8.92
C LEU A 143 3.30 11.20 8.67
N SER A 144 4.00 10.40 9.45
CA SER A 144 5.39 10.05 9.21
C SER A 144 5.62 8.53 9.27
N TRP A 145 6.69 8.07 8.64
CA TRP A 145 6.96 6.65 8.45
C TRP A 145 8.41 6.34 8.78
N GLY A 146 8.62 5.29 9.55
CA GLY A 146 9.96 4.78 9.87
C GLY A 146 10.68 4.18 8.67
N ALA A 147 11.98 3.94 8.83
CA ALA A 147 12.78 3.26 7.82
C ALA A 147 12.18 1.88 7.46
N PRO A 148 12.28 1.43 6.20
CA PRO A 148 11.78 0.13 5.79
C PRO A 148 12.50 -1.01 6.51
N GLU A 149 11.70 -1.96 7.03
CA GLU A 149 12.17 -3.22 7.61
C GLU A 149 11.92 -4.34 6.61
N THR A 150 12.92 -5.18 6.36
CA THR A 150 12.78 -6.34 5.47
C THR A 150 11.95 -7.43 6.16
N ILE A 151 10.86 -7.84 5.52
CA ILE A 151 10.06 -9.00 5.93
C ILE A 151 10.63 -10.28 5.31
N GLN A 152 10.87 -10.25 3.99
CA GLN A 152 11.32 -11.41 3.23
C GLN A 152 12.08 -10.94 1.98
N SER A 153 13.11 -11.66 1.58
CA SER A 153 13.89 -11.35 0.37
C SER A 153 14.30 -12.65 -0.33
N SER A 154 13.99 -12.76 -1.63
CA SER A 154 14.21 -13.99 -2.38
C SER A 154 14.55 -13.76 -3.84
N THR A 155 15.40 -14.63 -4.38
CA THR A 155 15.66 -14.76 -5.83
C THR A 155 14.88 -15.93 -6.45
N ALA A 156 14.40 -16.85 -5.61
CA ALA A 156 13.68 -18.04 -6.05
C ALA A 156 12.18 -17.79 -6.22
N VAL A 157 11.59 -16.97 -5.34
CA VAL A 157 10.16 -16.62 -5.34
C VAL A 157 10.05 -15.10 -5.32
N HIS A 158 9.36 -14.52 -6.30
CA HIS A 158 9.25 -13.09 -6.50
C HIS A 158 7.95 -12.55 -5.90
N LEU A 159 7.87 -12.49 -4.57
CA LEU A 159 6.66 -12.06 -3.86
C LEU A 159 6.49 -10.55 -3.90
N CYS A 160 5.28 -10.09 -4.25
CA CYS A 160 4.95 -8.69 -4.45
C CYS A 160 3.48 -8.38 -4.17
N GLU A 161 3.11 -7.12 -4.30
CA GLU A 161 1.74 -6.59 -4.21
C GLU A 161 0.97 -7.11 -2.98
N PRO A 162 1.47 -6.84 -1.75
CA PRO A 162 0.88 -7.35 -0.52
C PRO A 162 -0.55 -6.87 -0.31
N GLY A 163 -1.45 -7.79 0.01
CA GLY A 163 -2.83 -7.51 0.42
C GLY A 163 -3.12 -8.13 1.79
N ALA A 164 -3.29 -7.30 2.83
CA ALA A 164 -3.50 -7.76 4.19
C ALA A 164 -4.98 -7.91 4.53
N VAL A 165 -5.30 -8.94 5.29
CA VAL A 165 -6.58 -9.13 5.95
C VAL A 165 -6.36 -9.63 7.37
N ARG A 166 -7.13 -9.10 8.31
CA ARG A 166 -7.10 -9.51 9.71
C ARG A 166 -8.12 -10.63 9.94
N SER A 167 -7.78 -11.65 10.76
CA SER A 167 -8.74 -12.68 11.15
C SER A 167 -9.95 -12.10 11.88
N PRO A 168 -11.13 -12.75 11.85
CA PRO A 168 -12.34 -12.27 12.53
C PRO A 168 -12.16 -12.05 14.04
N ASP A 169 -11.36 -12.89 14.70
CA ASP A 169 -11.04 -12.74 16.13
C ASP A 169 -9.99 -11.64 16.41
N GLY A 170 -9.45 -11.01 15.35
CA GLY A 170 -8.47 -9.95 15.40
C GLY A 170 -7.06 -10.36 15.80
N LYS A 171 -6.78 -11.66 16.00
CA LYS A 171 -5.51 -12.15 16.59
C LYS A 171 -4.42 -12.44 15.56
N GLN A 172 -4.76 -12.52 14.30
CA GLN A 172 -3.83 -12.83 13.22
C GLN A 172 -4.03 -11.90 12.03
N VAL A 173 -2.96 -11.58 11.35
CA VAL A 173 -2.97 -10.93 10.03
C VAL A 173 -2.44 -11.92 9.02
N ALA A 174 -3.18 -12.13 7.93
CA ALA A 174 -2.73 -12.79 6.73
C ALA A 174 -2.36 -11.75 5.68
N VAL A 175 -1.25 -11.94 4.97
CA VAL A 175 -0.88 -11.13 3.81
C VAL A 175 -0.80 -12.03 2.60
N LEU A 176 -1.67 -11.79 1.65
CA LEU A 176 -1.69 -12.45 0.35
C LEU A 176 -0.69 -11.76 -0.57
N LEU A 177 0.10 -12.52 -1.29
CA LEU A 177 1.22 -12.04 -2.09
C LEU A 177 1.18 -12.65 -3.48
N ARG A 178 1.19 -11.81 -4.51
CA ARG A 178 1.37 -12.25 -5.90
C ARG A 178 2.78 -12.83 -6.08
N GLU A 179 2.91 -13.88 -6.89
CA GLU A 179 4.19 -14.34 -7.40
C GLU A 179 4.44 -13.72 -8.79
N ASN A 180 5.36 -12.78 -8.88
CA ASN A 180 5.57 -11.94 -10.07
C ASN A 180 6.18 -12.68 -11.27
N ALA A 181 7.00 -13.69 -11.04
CA ALA A 181 7.61 -14.47 -12.11
C ALA A 181 6.65 -15.49 -12.71
N ARG A 182 5.47 -15.70 -12.09
CA ARG A 182 4.43 -16.68 -12.49
C ARG A 182 4.94 -18.10 -12.66
N ARG A 183 5.97 -18.46 -11.89
CA ARG A 183 6.51 -19.82 -11.79
C ARG A 183 5.82 -20.64 -10.71
N LYS A 184 5.14 -19.96 -9.82
CA LYS A 184 4.38 -20.51 -8.69
C LYS A 184 3.05 -19.76 -8.54
N ASN A 185 2.15 -20.28 -7.74
CA ASN A 185 0.94 -19.61 -7.33
C ASN A 185 1.26 -18.45 -6.37
N SER A 186 0.25 -17.66 -6.06
CA SER A 186 0.34 -16.66 -4.99
C SER A 186 0.68 -17.32 -3.66
N HIS A 187 1.25 -16.56 -2.75
CA HIS A 187 1.65 -17.02 -1.43
C HIS A 187 0.91 -16.28 -0.32
N VAL A 188 0.96 -16.82 0.87
CA VAL A 188 0.47 -16.18 2.10
C VAL A 188 1.54 -16.24 3.18
N ILE A 189 1.67 -15.13 3.93
CA ILE A 189 2.42 -15.07 5.19
C ILE A 189 1.47 -14.65 6.30
N PHE A 190 1.80 -15.01 7.54
CA PHE A 190 0.99 -14.72 8.72
C PHE A 190 1.79 -14.02 9.79
N SER A 191 1.14 -13.10 10.51
CA SER A 191 1.66 -12.49 11.73
C SER A 191 0.63 -12.62 12.86
N LYS A 192 1.10 -12.89 14.08
CA LYS A 192 0.30 -12.92 15.32
C LYS A 192 0.64 -11.80 16.29
N ASP A 193 1.57 -10.93 15.93
CA ASP A 193 2.16 -9.87 16.74
C ASP A 193 2.15 -8.51 16.04
N GLU A 194 1.07 -8.25 15.27
CA GLU A 194 0.83 -6.99 14.57
C GLU A 194 1.93 -6.65 13.53
N GLY A 195 2.52 -7.67 12.91
CA GLY A 195 3.52 -7.52 11.86
C GLY A 195 4.95 -7.33 12.37
N THR A 196 5.21 -7.56 13.65
CA THR A 196 6.58 -7.54 14.21
C THR A 196 7.37 -8.75 13.72
N SER A 197 6.73 -9.91 13.62
CA SER A 197 7.28 -11.11 13.00
C SER A 197 6.31 -11.74 11.99
N TRP A 198 6.85 -12.55 11.09
CA TRP A 198 6.09 -13.17 10.01
C TRP A 198 6.48 -14.64 9.84
N SER A 199 5.50 -15.45 9.46
CA SER A 199 5.75 -16.84 9.08
C SER A 199 6.53 -16.92 7.76
N GLU A 200 7.12 -18.10 7.49
CA GLU A 200 7.60 -18.41 6.15
C GLU A 200 6.46 -18.34 5.11
N PRO A 201 6.75 -17.90 3.87
CA PRO A 201 5.77 -17.88 2.80
C PRO A 201 5.28 -19.29 2.44
N ARG A 202 3.97 -19.45 2.34
CA ARG A 202 3.33 -20.68 1.92
C ARG A 202 2.56 -20.46 0.63
N GLU A 203 2.78 -21.32 -0.36
CA GLU A 203 2.09 -21.28 -1.65
C GLU A 203 0.61 -21.59 -1.46
N LEU A 204 -0.24 -20.84 -2.14
CA LEU A 204 -1.69 -20.99 -2.15
C LEU A 204 -2.13 -21.96 -3.27
N PRO A 205 -3.31 -22.60 -3.13
CA PRO A 205 -3.93 -23.30 -4.23
C PRO A 205 -4.14 -22.39 -5.44
N ILE A 206 -4.11 -22.97 -6.65
CA ILE A 206 -4.31 -22.23 -7.91
C ILE A 206 -5.61 -21.42 -7.93
N THR A 207 -6.66 -21.90 -7.29
CA THR A 207 -7.97 -21.24 -7.18
C THR A 207 -7.94 -19.93 -6.38
N LEU A 208 -6.91 -19.71 -5.57
CA LEU A 208 -6.67 -18.49 -4.81
C LEU A 208 -5.47 -17.68 -5.36
N SER A 209 -4.92 -18.08 -6.50
CA SER A 209 -3.83 -17.37 -7.14
C SER A 209 -4.37 -16.21 -7.97
N GLY A 210 -3.68 -15.07 -7.92
CA GLY A 210 -4.09 -13.87 -8.63
C GLY A 210 -2.99 -12.80 -8.66
N ASP A 211 -3.34 -11.65 -9.21
CA ASP A 211 -2.39 -10.54 -9.29
C ASP A 211 -2.42 -9.69 -8.01
N ARG A 212 -3.27 -8.68 -7.94
CA ARG A 212 -3.33 -7.80 -6.78
C ARG A 212 -4.43 -8.25 -5.83
N HIS A 213 -4.04 -8.86 -4.73
CA HIS A 213 -4.99 -9.33 -3.73
C HIS A 213 -5.59 -8.18 -2.93
N THR A 214 -6.92 -8.21 -2.78
CA THR A 214 -7.66 -7.35 -1.86
C THR A 214 -8.72 -8.19 -1.17
N ALA A 215 -8.73 -8.18 0.15
CA ALA A 215 -9.70 -8.90 0.95
C ALA A 215 -10.35 -7.96 1.96
N LYS A 216 -11.67 -8.07 2.12
CA LYS A 216 -12.46 -7.36 3.14
C LYS A 216 -13.62 -8.23 3.56
N TYR A 217 -14.00 -8.11 4.82
CA TYR A 217 -15.25 -8.71 5.30
C TYR A 217 -16.46 -7.92 4.80
N LEU A 218 -17.54 -8.62 4.57
CA LEU A 218 -18.85 -8.04 4.38
C LEU A 218 -19.34 -7.41 5.70
N PRO A 219 -20.38 -6.53 5.68
CA PRO A 219 -20.90 -5.92 6.90
C PRO A 219 -21.43 -6.89 7.97
N ASP A 220 -21.75 -8.09 7.55
CA ASP A 220 -22.28 -9.20 8.36
C ASP A 220 -21.20 -10.23 8.76
N GLY A 221 -19.95 -9.99 8.43
CA GLY A 221 -18.79 -10.84 8.78
C GLY A 221 -18.21 -11.67 7.66
#